data_5aa8ec56ab1347324be54d84902addfb
#
_entry.id   5aa8ec56ab1347324be54d84902addfb
#
_cell.length_a   1.000
_cell.length_b   1.000
_cell.length_c   1.000
_cell.angle_alpha   90.00
_cell.angle_beta   90.00
_cell.angle_gamma   90.00
#
_symmetry.space_group_name_H-M   'P 1'
#
loop_
_entity.id
_entity.type
_entity.pdbx_description
1 polymer ?
#
loop_
_entity_poly.entity_id
_entity_poly.type
_entity_poly.pdbx_seq_one_letter_code
_entity_poly.pdbx_strand_id
1 'polypeptide(L)'
;MSVIDQKHIRNFCIIAHIDHGKSTLADRIIEETGLLTSREMQSQVLDNMELERERGITIKAQTVRTVYKAKDGEEYIFNLIDTPGHVDFNYEVSRSLAACDGAILVVDAAQGVEAQTLANVYLALDHDLDVFPVINKVDLPSAEPERVIEEIEDVIGIEATDAPQISAKTGLHVDQVLEEIIHKIPAPNGDPQAPLQALIFDSVYDSYKGVIVFCRIKEGTVKKGTKIQMMATGAREEVVEVGYFGAGRFIPCEELSAGMVGYITASIKNVKEARVGDTVTDANRPCEKPLPGYKKVNPMVYCGMYPADGAKYPDLRDALEKLQLNDASLQFEPETSIALGFGFRCGFLGLLHLEIIQERLEREYNLDLVTTAPSVIYKVHKTNGEVIELTNPSNLPEPSEIEYMEEPMVKAEIMVTSEFIGAIMDLCQERRGEYQGMEYIEATRAVLHYHLPLNEIIYDFFDALKSRSRGYASFDYEMLGYQQSSLVKLDILVNKEEVDALSFIVFEGSAYDRGRRMCEKLKEEIPRQLFEIPIQAAIGSKIIARETVKAMRKDVLAKCYGGDISRKRKLLEKQKEGKKRMRQVGNVEIPQKAFMSVLKLDDK
;
A
#
# COMPACT_ATOMS: atom_id res chain seq x y z
N MET A 1 32.88 5.20 -25.19
CA MET A 1 32.57 6.18 -24.14
C MET A 1 33.72 6.15 -23.15
N SER A 2 34.19 7.30 -22.65
CA SER A 2 35.17 7.35 -21.56
C SER A 2 34.62 6.59 -20.37
N VAL A 3 35.50 5.82 -19.69
CA VAL A 3 35.15 5.17 -18.41
C VAL A 3 34.60 6.26 -17.49
N ILE A 4 33.36 6.11 -17.05
CA ILE A 4 32.72 7.07 -16.16
C ILE A 4 33.45 6.98 -14.81
N ASP A 5 34.05 8.08 -14.39
CA ASP A 5 34.74 8.17 -13.09
C ASP A 5 33.65 8.16 -11.98
N GLN A 6 33.77 7.22 -11.03
CA GLN A 6 32.84 7.08 -9.90
C GLN A 6 32.64 8.38 -9.11
N LYS A 7 33.67 9.22 -9.01
CA LYS A 7 33.58 10.51 -8.30
C LYS A 7 32.52 11.45 -8.86
N HIS A 8 32.10 11.26 -10.12
CA HIS A 8 31.07 12.05 -10.80
C HIS A 8 29.70 11.36 -10.77
N ILE A 9 29.50 10.26 -10.05
CA ILE A 9 28.22 9.60 -9.90
C ILE A 9 27.57 10.03 -8.58
N ARG A 10 26.25 10.28 -8.60
CA ARG A 10 25.41 10.50 -7.41
C ARG A 10 24.17 9.62 -7.52
N ASN A 11 24.01 8.72 -6.55
CA ASN A 11 22.86 7.86 -6.45
C ASN A 11 22.01 8.32 -5.26
N PHE A 12 20.84 8.82 -5.52
CA PHE A 12 20.02 9.42 -4.47
C PHE A 12 18.53 9.20 -4.70
N CYS A 13 17.79 9.32 -3.63
CA CYS A 13 16.34 9.33 -3.63
C CYS A 13 15.79 10.64 -3.07
N ILE A 14 14.50 10.82 -3.22
CA ILE A 14 13.75 11.91 -2.59
C ILE A 14 12.80 11.28 -1.59
N ILE A 15 12.92 11.67 -0.32
CA ILE A 15 12.02 11.29 0.76
C ILE A 15 11.20 12.50 1.19
N ALA A 16 9.92 12.30 1.40
CA ALA A 16 9.00 13.37 1.79
C ALA A 16 7.71 12.79 2.37
N HIS A 17 7.00 13.60 3.13
CA HIS A 17 5.60 13.32 3.42
C HIS A 17 4.72 13.46 2.16
N ILE A 18 3.53 12.87 2.18
CA ILE A 18 2.54 13.01 1.11
C ILE A 18 2.25 14.51 0.91
N ASP A 19 2.12 14.93 -0.34
CA ASP A 19 1.84 16.32 -0.74
C ASP A 19 2.94 17.37 -0.43
N HIS A 20 4.11 17.01 0.13
CA HIS A 20 5.22 17.94 0.31
C HIS A 20 5.91 18.34 -1.00
N GLY A 21 5.57 17.71 -2.13
CA GLY A 21 6.04 18.09 -3.46
C GLY A 21 7.21 17.26 -3.99
N LYS A 22 7.36 16.01 -3.52
CA LYS A 22 8.37 15.04 -3.95
C LYS A 22 8.39 14.86 -5.48
N SER A 23 7.27 14.43 -6.09
CA SER A 23 7.19 14.17 -7.54
C SER A 23 7.35 15.46 -8.35
N THR A 24 6.91 16.61 -7.81
CA THR A 24 7.14 17.91 -8.47
C THR A 24 8.62 18.29 -8.49
N LEU A 25 9.36 18.01 -7.42
CA LEU A 25 10.82 18.25 -7.39
C LEU A 25 11.54 17.29 -8.35
N ALA A 26 11.14 16.02 -8.40
CA ALA A 26 11.70 15.05 -9.34
C ALA A 26 11.50 15.52 -10.80
N ASP A 27 10.31 16.01 -11.16
CA ASP A 27 10.04 16.59 -12.47
C ASP A 27 10.96 17.78 -12.79
N ARG A 28 11.20 18.67 -11.80
CA ARG A 28 12.11 19.82 -11.98
C ARG A 28 13.56 19.39 -12.17
N ILE A 29 14.02 18.39 -11.44
CA ILE A 29 15.39 17.83 -11.64
C ILE A 29 15.54 17.29 -13.07
N ILE A 30 14.53 16.59 -13.59
CA ILE A 30 14.53 16.05 -14.96
C ILE A 30 14.52 17.19 -16.00
N GLU A 31 13.76 18.24 -15.76
CA GLU A 31 13.67 19.41 -16.64
C GLU A 31 14.99 20.21 -16.66
N GLU A 32 15.52 20.56 -15.51
CA GLU A 32 16.77 21.35 -15.36
C GLU A 32 18.00 20.61 -15.91
N THR A 33 18.02 19.28 -15.82
CA THR A 33 19.09 18.46 -16.41
C THR A 33 18.92 18.24 -17.92
N GLY A 34 17.83 18.72 -18.51
CA GLY A 34 17.59 18.66 -19.95
C GLY A 34 17.37 17.25 -20.51
N LEU A 35 17.02 16.27 -19.64
CA LEU A 35 16.74 14.90 -20.09
C LEU A 35 15.52 14.82 -21.00
N LEU A 36 14.52 15.66 -20.76
CA LEU A 36 13.33 15.84 -21.58
C LEU A 36 13.22 17.30 -22.02
N THR A 37 12.73 17.50 -23.23
CA THR A 37 12.42 18.85 -23.72
C THR A 37 11.11 19.35 -23.07
N SER A 38 10.92 20.67 -23.00
CA SER A 38 9.70 21.28 -22.45
C SER A 38 8.40 20.82 -23.14
N ARG A 39 8.48 20.26 -24.35
CA ARG A 39 7.34 19.69 -25.08
C ARG A 39 7.04 18.23 -24.70
N GLU A 40 8.04 17.52 -24.23
CA GLU A 40 7.95 16.11 -23.78
C GLU A 40 7.61 16.02 -22.28
N MET A 41 7.85 17.12 -21.53
CA MET A 41 7.50 17.20 -20.11
C MET A 41 5.99 17.10 -19.92
N GLN A 42 5.61 16.17 -19.05
CA GLN A 42 4.26 16.01 -18.51
C GLN A 42 4.36 16.15 -16.99
N SER A 43 3.28 16.49 -16.36
CA SER A 43 3.21 16.45 -14.90
C SER A 43 3.41 15.02 -14.40
N GLN A 44 4.25 14.83 -13.38
CA GLN A 44 4.57 13.52 -12.79
C GLN A 44 5.14 12.55 -13.83
N VAL A 45 6.22 12.96 -14.49
CA VAL A 45 6.88 12.17 -15.57
C VAL A 45 7.32 10.79 -15.12
N LEU A 46 7.72 10.64 -13.86
CA LEU A 46 8.14 9.36 -13.28
C LEU A 46 6.96 8.48 -12.89
N ASP A 47 5.78 9.05 -12.61
CA ASP A 47 4.58 8.28 -12.30
C ASP A 47 4.01 7.66 -13.58
N ASN A 48 4.44 6.44 -13.89
CA ASN A 48 4.09 5.77 -15.15
C ASN A 48 2.68 5.15 -15.14
N MET A 49 2.11 4.89 -13.97
CA MET A 49 0.76 4.35 -13.85
C MET A 49 -0.28 5.48 -13.91
N GLU A 50 -1.39 5.23 -14.57
CA GLU A 50 -2.53 6.15 -14.58
C GLU A 50 -3.06 6.39 -13.15
N LEU A 51 -3.07 5.33 -12.35
CA LEU A 51 -3.46 5.36 -10.93
C LEU A 51 -2.57 6.28 -10.06
N GLU A 52 -1.27 6.30 -10.30
CA GLU A 52 -0.33 7.20 -9.61
C GLU A 52 -0.70 8.65 -9.86
N ARG A 53 -0.98 9.00 -11.12
CA ARG A 53 -1.36 10.36 -11.53
C ARG A 53 -2.74 10.77 -11.01
N GLU A 54 -3.72 9.87 -11.05
CA GLU A 54 -5.07 10.11 -10.54
C GLU A 54 -5.09 10.35 -9.04
N ARG A 55 -4.30 9.57 -8.29
CA ARG A 55 -4.25 9.64 -6.83
C ARG A 55 -3.21 10.63 -6.30
N GLY A 56 -2.32 11.12 -7.17
CA GLY A 56 -1.23 12.04 -6.79
C GLY A 56 -0.17 11.42 -5.89
N ILE A 57 0.00 10.08 -5.92
CA ILE A 57 0.94 9.34 -5.10
C ILE A 57 1.82 8.44 -5.96
N THR A 58 3.10 8.33 -5.63
CA THR A 58 3.98 7.31 -6.21
C THR A 58 3.69 5.97 -5.55
N ILE A 59 3.37 4.96 -6.35
CA ILE A 59 3.07 3.59 -5.90
C ILE A 59 4.31 2.72 -6.02
N LYS A 60 4.99 2.80 -7.18
CA LYS A 60 6.18 2.02 -7.48
C LYS A 60 7.38 2.92 -7.65
N ALA A 61 8.51 2.53 -7.05
CA ALA A 61 9.76 3.24 -7.23
C ALA A 61 10.17 3.30 -8.71
N GLN A 62 10.52 4.48 -9.18
CA GLN A 62 10.99 4.71 -10.54
C GLN A 62 12.43 5.22 -10.49
N THR A 63 13.24 4.74 -11.43
CA THR A 63 14.64 5.14 -11.52
C THR A 63 14.88 5.88 -12.82
N VAL A 64 15.60 6.98 -12.76
CA VAL A 64 16.01 7.73 -13.94
C VAL A 64 17.45 8.20 -13.80
N ARG A 65 18.20 8.11 -14.88
CA ARG A 65 19.56 8.65 -14.98
C ARG A 65 19.55 9.93 -15.78
N THR A 66 20.10 11.00 -15.21
CA THR A 66 20.30 12.29 -15.86
C THR A 66 21.78 12.68 -15.84
N VAL A 67 22.17 13.65 -16.66
CA VAL A 67 23.50 14.24 -16.67
C VAL A 67 23.36 15.71 -16.35
N TYR A 68 24.03 16.15 -15.30
CA TYR A 68 24.03 17.54 -14.88
C TYR A 68 25.41 18.17 -15.10
N LYS A 69 25.45 19.32 -15.76
CA LYS A 69 26.67 20.13 -15.89
C LYS A 69 26.73 21.14 -14.75
N ALA A 70 27.61 20.89 -13.80
CA ALA A 70 27.72 21.68 -12.59
C ALA A 70 28.42 23.03 -12.81
N LYS A 71 28.37 23.90 -11.81
CA LYS A 71 29.02 25.23 -11.81
C LYS A 71 30.56 25.13 -11.82
N ASP A 72 31.12 24.01 -11.38
CA ASP A 72 32.55 23.69 -11.48
C ASP A 72 33.03 23.38 -12.92
N GLY A 73 32.07 23.19 -13.84
CA GLY A 73 32.30 22.89 -15.25
C GLY A 73 32.36 21.41 -15.58
N GLU A 74 32.34 20.53 -14.58
CA GLU A 74 32.33 19.07 -14.75
C GLU A 74 30.91 18.53 -14.99
N GLU A 75 30.81 17.33 -15.58
CA GLU A 75 29.55 16.63 -15.80
C GLU A 75 29.35 15.53 -14.75
N TYR A 76 28.22 15.57 -14.07
CA TYR A 76 27.84 14.59 -13.07
C TYR A 76 26.69 13.72 -13.56
N ILE A 77 26.73 12.44 -13.21
CA ILE A 77 25.67 11.49 -13.47
C ILE A 77 24.80 11.40 -12.21
N PHE A 78 23.55 11.77 -12.35
CA PHE A 78 22.56 11.65 -11.30
C PHE A 78 21.65 10.44 -11.58
N ASN A 79 21.68 9.46 -10.69
CA ASN A 79 20.71 8.37 -10.66
C ASN A 79 19.69 8.71 -9.58
N LEU A 80 18.56 9.26 -10.01
CA LEU A 80 17.44 9.56 -9.14
C LEU A 80 16.56 8.33 -9.03
N ILE A 81 16.28 7.89 -7.80
CA ILE A 81 15.33 6.83 -7.48
C ILE A 81 14.16 7.49 -6.76
N ASP A 82 13.03 7.65 -7.46
CA ASP A 82 11.81 8.18 -6.86
C ASP A 82 11.14 7.10 -6.01
N THR A 83 10.82 7.41 -4.76
CA THR A 83 10.31 6.45 -3.77
C THR A 83 8.85 6.75 -3.44
N PRO A 84 8.02 5.74 -3.10
CA PRO A 84 6.70 5.99 -2.52
C PRO A 84 6.80 6.83 -1.24
N GLY A 85 5.74 7.60 -0.94
CA GLY A 85 5.67 8.40 0.30
C GLY A 85 4.70 7.86 1.35
N HIS A 86 3.98 6.77 1.07
CA HIS A 86 2.93 6.23 1.94
C HIS A 86 3.43 5.06 2.78
N VAL A 87 2.95 4.95 4.03
CA VAL A 87 3.35 3.89 4.99
C VAL A 87 3.17 2.47 4.46
N ASP A 88 2.12 2.19 3.70
CA ASP A 88 1.86 0.88 3.10
C ASP A 88 2.99 0.42 2.15
N PHE A 89 3.80 1.37 1.65
CA PHE A 89 4.89 1.10 0.73
C PHE A 89 6.28 1.23 1.36
N ASN A 90 6.40 1.24 2.68
CA ASN A 90 7.70 1.32 3.38
C ASN A 90 8.69 0.24 2.90
N TYR A 91 8.19 -0.91 2.46
CA TYR A 91 9.02 -1.96 1.87
C TYR A 91 9.66 -1.53 0.54
N GLU A 92 8.90 -0.86 -0.34
CA GLU A 92 9.41 -0.29 -1.59
C GLU A 92 10.43 0.83 -1.30
N VAL A 93 10.14 1.67 -0.30
CA VAL A 93 11.05 2.72 0.16
C VAL A 93 12.38 2.11 0.62
N SER A 94 12.35 1.16 1.55
CA SER A 94 13.56 0.50 2.08
C SER A 94 14.43 -0.12 0.99
N ARG A 95 13.81 -0.74 -0.03
CA ARG A 95 14.54 -1.31 -1.17
C ARG A 95 15.23 -0.25 -2.01
N SER A 96 14.55 0.84 -2.26
CA SER A 96 15.08 1.96 -3.04
C SER A 96 16.22 2.66 -2.31
N LEU A 97 16.08 2.86 -1.00
CA LEU A 97 17.14 3.44 -0.15
C LEU A 97 18.43 2.64 -0.21
N ALA A 98 18.38 1.32 -0.17
CA ALA A 98 19.58 0.46 -0.25
C ALA A 98 20.35 0.58 -1.58
N ALA A 99 19.73 1.12 -2.63
CA ALA A 99 20.39 1.40 -3.90
C ALA A 99 21.01 2.81 -3.96
N CYS A 100 20.74 3.67 -2.97
CA CYS A 100 21.21 5.05 -2.89
C CYS A 100 22.49 5.19 -2.05
N ASP A 101 23.14 6.35 -2.18
CA ASP A 101 24.26 6.80 -1.35
C ASP A 101 23.83 8.02 -0.51
N GLY A 102 22.69 8.65 -0.82
CA GLY A 102 22.12 9.75 -0.04
C GLY A 102 20.65 9.98 -0.37
N ALA A 103 20.00 10.84 0.41
CA ALA A 103 18.59 11.18 0.28
C ALA A 103 18.35 12.69 0.43
N ILE A 104 17.43 13.21 -0.38
CA ILE A 104 16.91 14.57 -0.27
C ILE A 104 15.65 14.51 0.57
N LEU A 105 15.64 15.19 1.71
CA LEU A 105 14.47 15.33 2.57
C LEU A 105 13.69 16.59 2.17
N VAL A 106 12.53 16.44 1.55
CA VAL A 106 11.67 17.57 1.18
C VAL A 106 10.64 17.83 2.26
N VAL A 107 10.67 19.05 2.81
CA VAL A 107 9.74 19.50 3.83
C VAL A 107 8.96 20.70 3.33
N ASP A 108 7.64 20.71 3.53
CA ASP A 108 6.75 21.80 3.18
C ASP A 108 6.97 22.99 4.13
N ALA A 109 7.23 24.20 3.59
CA ALA A 109 7.47 25.42 4.36
C ALA A 109 6.27 25.87 5.21
N ALA A 110 5.05 25.38 4.92
CA ALA A 110 3.85 25.72 5.68
C ALA A 110 3.48 24.63 6.70
N GLN A 111 3.63 23.35 6.33
CA GLN A 111 3.24 22.21 7.17
C GLN A 111 4.35 21.80 8.16
N GLY A 112 5.62 21.88 7.75
CA GLY A 112 6.77 21.46 8.57
C GLY A 112 6.96 19.95 8.62
N VAL A 113 7.55 19.44 9.70
CA VAL A 113 7.83 18.02 9.90
C VAL A 113 6.56 17.25 10.24
N GLU A 114 6.33 16.14 9.57
CA GLU A 114 5.18 15.26 9.72
C GLU A 114 5.64 13.86 10.18
N ALA A 115 4.72 13.00 10.69
CA ALA A 115 5.09 11.67 11.21
C ALA A 115 5.82 10.80 10.18
N GLN A 116 5.35 10.79 8.92
CA GLN A 116 6.01 10.06 7.84
C GLN A 116 7.38 10.65 7.46
N THR A 117 7.60 11.95 7.70
CA THR A 117 8.90 12.59 7.52
C THR A 117 9.93 11.92 8.42
N LEU A 118 9.61 11.77 9.71
CA LEU A 118 10.45 11.11 10.70
C LEU A 118 10.72 9.65 10.34
N ALA A 119 9.67 8.89 10.04
CA ALA A 119 9.77 7.48 9.67
C ALA A 119 10.70 7.27 8.46
N ASN A 120 10.54 8.09 7.40
CA ASN A 120 11.38 8.02 6.21
C ASN A 120 12.84 8.40 6.47
N VAL A 121 13.08 9.39 7.33
CA VAL A 121 14.45 9.77 7.72
C VAL A 121 15.11 8.65 8.51
N TYR A 122 14.44 8.05 9.49
CA TYR A 122 14.99 6.92 10.24
C TYR A 122 15.30 5.74 9.33
N LEU A 123 14.43 5.43 8.36
CA LEU A 123 14.72 4.41 7.35
C LEU A 123 15.96 4.74 6.53
N ALA A 124 16.17 6.00 6.14
CA ALA A 124 17.37 6.43 5.42
C ALA A 124 18.64 6.30 6.27
N LEU A 125 18.57 6.67 7.54
CA LEU A 125 19.68 6.54 8.49
C LEU A 125 20.01 5.08 8.80
N ASP A 126 19.03 4.19 8.88
CA ASP A 126 19.22 2.74 9.03
C ASP A 126 19.98 2.11 7.84
N HIS A 127 19.94 2.76 6.68
CA HIS A 127 20.71 2.40 5.48
C HIS A 127 22.03 3.15 5.34
N ASP A 128 22.47 3.87 6.37
CA ASP A 128 23.72 4.69 6.38
C ASP A 128 23.74 5.75 5.26
N LEU A 129 22.58 6.34 4.92
CA LEU A 129 22.50 7.38 3.88
C LEU A 129 22.77 8.76 4.45
N ASP A 130 23.53 9.58 3.70
CA ASP A 130 23.62 11.01 3.96
C ASP A 130 22.32 11.70 3.56
N VAL A 131 21.68 12.37 4.51
CA VAL A 131 20.39 13.06 4.33
C VAL A 131 20.58 14.55 4.42
N PHE A 132 20.10 15.31 3.45
CA PHE A 132 20.05 16.77 3.56
C PHE A 132 18.65 17.32 3.28
N PRO A 133 18.22 18.34 4.05
CA PRO A 133 16.88 18.91 3.94
C PRO A 133 16.77 19.94 2.80
N VAL A 134 15.57 20.03 2.23
CA VAL A 134 15.14 21.04 1.26
C VAL A 134 13.78 21.57 1.68
N ILE A 135 13.65 22.88 1.85
CA ILE A 135 12.40 23.53 2.25
C ILE A 135 11.62 23.93 1.00
N ASN A 136 10.51 23.29 0.75
CA ASN A 136 9.70 23.48 -0.45
C ASN A 136 8.46 24.31 -0.19
N LYS A 137 7.85 24.81 -1.28
CA LYS A 137 6.63 25.62 -1.30
C LYS A 137 6.78 26.99 -0.62
N VAL A 138 7.95 27.59 -0.72
CA VAL A 138 8.18 28.94 -0.18
C VAL A 138 7.38 30.04 -0.90
N ASP A 139 6.74 29.71 -2.02
CA ASP A 139 5.82 30.58 -2.75
C ASP A 139 4.44 30.72 -2.10
N LEU A 140 4.11 29.88 -1.10
CA LEU A 140 2.83 29.96 -0.41
C LEU A 140 2.79 31.15 0.58
N PRO A 141 1.65 31.84 0.70
CA PRO A 141 1.49 32.92 1.68
C PRO A 141 1.62 32.48 3.15
N SER A 142 1.42 31.19 3.42
CA SER A 142 1.54 30.55 4.75
C SER A 142 2.92 29.94 5.01
N ALA A 143 3.88 30.15 4.10
CA ALA A 143 5.22 29.59 4.26
C ALA A 143 5.99 30.28 5.39
N GLU A 144 6.58 29.49 6.29
CA GLU A 144 7.42 29.93 7.41
C GLU A 144 8.75 29.14 7.41
N PRO A 145 9.66 29.40 6.43
CA PRO A 145 10.87 28.61 6.25
C PRO A 145 11.77 28.56 7.49
N GLU A 146 11.94 29.69 8.19
CA GLU A 146 12.78 29.77 9.39
C GLU A 146 12.27 28.87 10.52
N ARG A 147 10.96 28.84 10.74
CA ARG A 147 10.34 27.93 11.72
C ARG A 147 10.58 26.47 11.34
N VAL A 148 10.44 26.13 10.06
CA VAL A 148 10.62 24.75 9.59
C VAL A 148 12.09 24.32 9.68
N ILE A 149 13.04 25.23 9.49
CA ILE A 149 14.46 24.95 9.71
C ILE A 149 14.71 24.60 11.17
N GLU A 150 14.24 25.43 12.11
CA GLU A 150 14.36 25.16 13.55
C GLU A 150 13.68 23.82 13.92
N GLU A 151 12.52 23.54 13.37
CA GLU A 151 11.80 22.28 13.60
C GLU A 151 12.57 21.04 13.10
N ILE A 152 13.24 21.12 11.95
CA ILE A 152 14.07 20.03 11.42
C ILE A 152 15.29 19.79 12.34
N GLU A 153 15.95 20.86 12.79
CA GLU A 153 17.12 20.76 13.66
C GLU A 153 16.75 20.20 15.04
N ASP A 154 15.63 20.67 15.64
CA ASP A 154 15.21 20.26 16.97
C ASP A 154 14.59 18.84 16.99
N VAL A 155 13.78 18.48 15.98
CA VAL A 155 13.00 17.24 15.98
C VAL A 155 13.76 16.09 15.30
N ILE A 156 14.43 16.38 14.20
CA ILE A 156 15.15 15.36 13.40
C ILE A 156 16.63 15.29 13.81
N GLY A 157 17.21 16.43 14.22
CA GLY A 157 18.62 16.53 14.57
C GLY A 157 19.56 16.63 13.35
N ILE A 158 19.05 17.05 12.20
CA ILE A 158 19.82 17.27 10.96
C ILE A 158 20.02 18.78 10.78
N GLU A 159 21.25 19.21 10.49
CA GLU A 159 21.56 20.62 10.21
C GLU A 159 20.76 21.11 8.99
N ALA A 160 19.97 22.17 9.16
CA ALA A 160 19.07 22.71 8.16
C ALA A 160 19.27 24.22 7.90
N THR A 161 20.18 24.88 8.61
CA THR A 161 20.43 26.33 8.49
C THR A 161 20.75 26.75 7.05
N ASP A 162 21.50 25.93 6.30
CA ASP A 162 21.87 26.18 4.89
C ASP A 162 20.96 25.44 3.89
N ALA A 163 19.81 24.93 4.33
CA ALA A 163 18.91 24.16 3.46
C ALA A 163 18.37 25.03 2.31
N PRO A 164 18.41 24.55 1.05
CA PRO A 164 17.80 25.24 -0.06
C PRO A 164 16.31 25.51 0.16
N GLN A 165 15.92 26.79 0.04
CA GLN A 165 14.54 27.25 0.14
C GLN A 165 13.97 27.40 -1.27
N ILE A 166 13.08 26.48 -1.69
CA ILE A 166 12.64 26.34 -3.06
C ILE A 166 11.14 26.43 -3.25
N SER A 167 10.75 26.64 -4.49
CA SER A 167 9.42 26.28 -4.97
C SER A 167 9.54 25.33 -6.16
N ALA A 168 9.35 24.05 -5.94
CA ALA A 168 9.34 23.06 -7.01
C ALA A 168 8.27 23.37 -8.07
N LYS A 169 7.14 23.98 -7.67
CA LYS A 169 6.07 24.38 -8.56
C LYS A 169 6.50 25.46 -9.56
N THR A 170 7.24 26.45 -9.12
CA THR A 170 7.67 27.59 -9.96
C THR A 170 9.06 27.41 -10.53
N GLY A 171 9.85 26.43 -10.06
CA GLY A 171 11.25 26.23 -10.42
C GLY A 171 12.22 27.13 -9.63
N LEU A 172 11.73 27.89 -8.65
CA LEU A 172 12.56 28.81 -7.87
C LEU A 172 13.64 28.04 -7.10
N HIS A 173 14.92 28.42 -7.26
CA HIS A 173 16.10 27.90 -6.57
C HIS A 173 16.33 26.39 -6.70
N VAL A 174 15.75 25.70 -7.68
CA VAL A 174 15.99 24.25 -7.91
C VAL A 174 17.43 23.99 -8.33
N ASP A 175 18.09 24.96 -9.01
CA ASP A 175 19.52 24.91 -9.35
C ASP A 175 20.42 24.76 -8.09
N GLN A 176 20.03 25.33 -6.96
CA GLN A 176 20.75 25.17 -5.69
C GLN A 176 20.68 23.72 -5.19
N VAL A 177 19.54 23.07 -5.33
CA VAL A 177 19.40 21.64 -4.96
C VAL A 177 20.31 20.76 -5.79
N LEU A 178 20.45 21.03 -7.10
CA LEU A 178 21.33 20.27 -7.98
C LEU A 178 22.82 20.40 -7.57
N GLU A 179 23.24 21.58 -7.14
CA GLU A 179 24.61 21.79 -6.62
C GLU A 179 24.78 21.11 -5.25
N GLU A 180 23.79 21.20 -4.34
CA GLU A 180 23.86 20.53 -3.03
C GLU A 180 23.92 19.00 -3.17
N ILE A 181 23.28 18.39 -4.15
CA ILE A 181 23.41 16.96 -4.46
C ILE A 181 24.88 16.58 -4.67
N ILE A 182 25.66 17.42 -5.37
CA ILE A 182 27.09 17.17 -5.63
C ILE A 182 27.90 17.23 -4.35
N HIS A 183 27.58 18.19 -3.48
CA HIS A 183 28.37 18.49 -2.26
C HIS A 183 27.98 17.61 -1.07
N LYS A 184 26.69 17.33 -0.89
CA LYS A 184 26.16 16.64 0.29
C LYS A 184 26.03 15.12 0.10
N ILE A 185 25.84 14.64 -1.14
CA ILE A 185 25.75 13.21 -1.40
C ILE A 185 27.11 12.67 -1.82
N PRO A 186 27.66 11.65 -1.14
CA PRO A 186 28.96 11.09 -1.46
C PRO A 186 28.95 10.39 -2.81
N ALA A 187 30.11 10.36 -3.44
CA ALA A 187 30.33 9.50 -4.59
C ALA A 187 30.30 8.02 -4.15
N PRO A 188 29.78 7.12 -4.99
CA PRO A 188 29.76 5.70 -4.65
C PRO A 188 31.17 5.14 -4.53
N ASN A 189 31.34 4.22 -3.59
CA ASN A 189 32.57 3.45 -3.40
C ASN A 189 32.45 2.08 -4.10
N GLY A 190 33.58 1.47 -4.45
CA GLY A 190 33.64 0.12 -5.00
C GLY A 190 34.82 -0.05 -5.97
N ASP A 191 35.33 -1.28 -6.08
CA ASP A 191 36.41 -1.63 -7.00
C ASP A 191 35.88 -2.30 -8.26
N PRO A 192 35.96 -1.66 -9.45
CA PRO A 192 35.53 -2.26 -10.71
C PRO A 192 36.22 -3.58 -11.08
N GLN A 193 37.39 -3.87 -10.47
CA GLN A 193 38.17 -5.09 -10.72
C GLN A 193 37.87 -6.22 -9.72
N ALA A 194 37.12 -5.94 -8.66
CA ALA A 194 36.70 -6.94 -7.69
C ALA A 194 35.71 -7.97 -8.31
N PRO A 195 35.46 -9.11 -7.66
CA PRO A 195 34.36 -9.98 -8.03
C PRO A 195 33.03 -9.25 -8.03
N LEU A 196 32.20 -9.51 -9.04
CA LEU A 196 30.89 -8.85 -9.18
C LEU A 196 30.03 -9.05 -7.94
N GLN A 197 29.55 -7.95 -7.37
CA GLN A 197 28.49 -7.89 -6.37
C GLN A 197 27.46 -6.83 -6.79
N ALA A 198 26.28 -7.28 -7.22
CA ALA A 198 25.19 -6.39 -7.58
C ALA A 198 23.96 -6.72 -6.73
N LEU A 199 23.41 -5.71 -6.05
CA LEU A 199 22.19 -5.83 -5.25
C LEU A 199 20.97 -5.65 -6.16
N ILE A 200 20.06 -6.61 -6.15
CA ILE A 200 18.75 -6.50 -6.82
C ILE A 200 17.83 -5.67 -5.91
N PHE A 201 17.47 -4.46 -6.33
CA PHE A 201 16.53 -3.64 -5.56
C PHE A 201 15.11 -3.66 -6.13
N ASP A 202 14.91 -3.98 -7.41
CA ASP A 202 13.60 -4.19 -8.02
C ASP A 202 13.70 -5.12 -9.24
N SER A 203 12.55 -5.55 -9.76
CA SER A 203 12.47 -6.29 -11.01
C SER A 203 11.13 -6.07 -11.69
N VAL A 204 11.12 -6.17 -13.02
CA VAL A 204 9.90 -6.16 -13.81
C VAL A 204 9.90 -7.31 -14.80
N TYR A 205 8.72 -7.81 -15.09
CA TYR A 205 8.54 -8.82 -16.13
C TYR A 205 8.11 -8.16 -17.43
N ASP A 206 8.87 -8.37 -18.47
CA ASP A 206 8.56 -7.97 -19.84
C ASP A 206 8.27 -9.21 -20.68
N SER A 207 7.17 -9.18 -21.46
CA SER A 207 6.75 -10.34 -22.25
C SER A 207 7.75 -10.75 -23.34
N TYR A 208 8.64 -9.85 -23.76
CA TYR A 208 9.64 -10.08 -24.81
C TYR A 208 11.04 -10.34 -24.24
N LYS A 209 11.44 -9.59 -23.20
CA LYS A 209 12.77 -9.67 -22.58
C LYS A 209 12.86 -10.63 -21.40
N GLY A 210 11.72 -11.13 -20.89
CA GLY A 210 11.65 -11.90 -19.65
C GLY A 210 11.79 -11.01 -18.43
N VAL A 211 12.44 -11.51 -17.39
CA VAL A 211 12.69 -10.73 -16.16
C VAL A 211 13.81 -9.73 -16.41
N ILE A 212 13.52 -8.45 -16.19
CA ILE A 212 14.48 -7.37 -16.17
C ILE A 212 14.79 -7.07 -14.71
N VAL A 213 16.03 -7.26 -14.31
CA VAL A 213 16.50 -7.07 -12.93
C VAL A 213 17.08 -5.67 -12.80
N PHE A 214 16.60 -4.89 -11.82
CA PHE A 214 17.13 -3.57 -11.50
C PHE A 214 18.18 -3.74 -10.40
N CYS A 215 19.38 -3.29 -10.64
CA CYS A 215 20.49 -3.54 -9.73
C CYS A 215 21.37 -2.31 -9.49
N ARG A 216 21.92 -2.29 -8.27
CA ARG A 216 23.03 -1.43 -7.86
C ARG A 216 24.29 -2.27 -7.87
N ILE A 217 25.27 -1.88 -8.70
CA ILE A 217 26.60 -2.52 -8.72
C ILE A 217 27.40 -1.96 -7.54
N LYS A 218 27.69 -2.79 -6.55
CA LYS A 218 28.53 -2.42 -5.41
C LYS A 218 30.00 -2.68 -5.73
N GLU A 219 30.33 -3.84 -6.30
CA GLU A 219 31.69 -4.23 -6.68
C GLU A 219 31.72 -4.87 -8.07
N GLY A 220 32.84 -4.79 -8.74
CA GLY A 220 33.04 -5.46 -10.02
C GLY A 220 32.40 -4.78 -11.22
N THR A 221 32.32 -5.52 -12.32
CA THR A 221 31.76 -5.05 -13.59
C THR A 221 30.94 -6.16 -14.25
N VAL A 222 29.80 -5.83 -14.83
CA VAL A 222 28.95 -6.71 -15.60
C VAL A 222 28.71 -6.17 -17.01
N LYS A 223 28.75 -7.04 -18.00
CA LYS A 223 28.50 -6.71 -19.42
C LYS A 223 27.78 -7.84 -20.13
N LYS A 224 27.32 -7.59 -21.34
CA LYS A 224 26.75 -8.61 -22.20
C LYS A 224 27.68 -9.82 -22.32
N GLY A 225 27.13 -11.03 -22.17
CA GLY A 225 27.86 -12.30 -22.23
C GLY A 225 28.49 -12.73 -20.89
N THR A 226 28.41 -11.88 -19.83
CA THR A 226 28.83 -12.30 -18.47
C THR A 226 27.92 -13.41 -18.00
N LYS A 227 28.50 -14.52 -17.49
CA LYS A 227 27.74 -15.58 -16.84
C LYS A 227 27.51 -15.19 -15.39
N ILE A 228 26.27 -14.89 -15.06
CA ILE A 228 25.88 -14.47 -13.71
C ILE A 228 25.27 -15.62 -12.92
N GLN A 229 25.35 -15.51 -11.60
CA GLN A 229 24.69 -16.40 -10.66
C GLN A 229 23.95 -15.57 -9.62
N MET A 230 22.69 -15.91 -9.37
CA MET A 230 21.90 -15.43 -8.24
C MET A 230 22.33 -16.17 -6.99
N MET A 231 22.76 -15.49 -5.94
CA MET A 231 23.37 -16.17 -4.77
C MET A 231 22.33 -16.88 -3.91
N ALA A 232 21.12 -16.31 -3.75
CA ALA A 232 20.06 -16.91 -2.92
C ALA A 232 19.37 -18.11 -3.58
N THR A 233 19.16 -18.05 -4.89
CA THR A 233 18.46 -19.12 -5.64
C THR A 233 19.39 -20.11 -6.31
N GLY A 234 20.67 -19.72 -6.52
CA GLY A 234 21.66 -20.52 -7.25
C GLY A 234 21.44 -20.53 -8.77
N ALA A 235 20.43 -19.82 -9.29
CA ALA A 235 20.16 -19.75 -10.72
C ALA A 235 21.34 -19.12 -11.47
N ARG A 236 21.68 -19.71 -12.63
CA ARG A 236 22.79 -19.25 -13.47
C ARG A 236 22.29 -18.94 -14.86
N GLU A 237 22.61 -17.75 -15.33
CA GLU A 237 22.18 -17.27 -16.62
C GLU A 237 23.28 -16.44 -17.31
N GLU A 238 23.16 -16.26 -18.62
CA GLU A 238 24.06 -15.41 -19.39
C GLU A 238 23.40 -14.05 -19.66
N VAL A 239 24.10 -12.98 -19.37
CA VAL A 239 23.62 -11.59 -19.58
C VAL A 239 23.43 -11.33 -21.08
N VAL A 240 22.20 -11.00 -21.46
CA VAL A 240 21.82 -10.63 -22.83
C VAL A 240 22.07 -9.15 -23.09
N GLU A 241 21.68 -8.30 -22.13
CA GLU A 241 21.78 -6.85 -22.24
C GLU A 241 21.97 -6.25 -20.84
N VAL A 242 22.76 -5.19 -20.77
CA VAL A 242 22.86 -4.29 -19.61
C VAL A 242 22.56 -2.87 -20.04
N GLY A 243 22.09 -2.04 -19.14
CA GLY A 243 21.78 -0.65 -19.47
C GLY A 243 21.37 0.17 -18.25
N TYR A 244 20.97 1.40 -18.51
CA TYR A 244 20.51 2.35 -17.51
C TYR A 244 19.11 2.89 -17.85
N PHE A 245 18.52 3.63 -16.92
CA PHE A 245 17.14 4.10 -17.00
C PHE A 245 17.08 5.50 -17.59
N GLY A 246 16.36 5.68 -18.71
CA GLY A 246 15.90 6.98 -19.17
C GLY A 246 14.48 7.27 -18.66
N ALA A 247 13.93 8.42 -18.99
CA ALA A 247 12.54 8.74 -18.68
C ALA A 247 11.60 7.79 -19.43
N GLY A 248 10.99 6.85 -18.70
CA GLY A 248 10.07 5.86 -19.23
C GLY A 248 10.65 4.83 -20.22
N ARG A 249 11.98 4.68 -20.32
CA ARG A 249 12.63 3.76 -21.26
C ARG A 249 13.94 3.18 -20.76
N PHE A 250 14.26 1.98 -21.22
CA PHE A 250 15.55 1.31 -20.98
C PHE A 250 16.56 1.70 -22.06
N ILE A 251 17.76 2.14 -21.66
CA ILE A 251 18.83 2.57 -22.56
C ILE A 251 20.00 1.58 -22.43
N PRO A 252 20.28 0.76 -23.46
CA PRO A 252 21.40 -0.18 -23.41
C PRO A 252 22.75 0.53 -23.32
N CYS A 253 23.70 -0.10 -22.61
CA CYS A 253 25.10 0.33 -22.54
C CYS A 253 26.04 -0.87 -22.70
N GLU A 254 27.35 -0.58 -22.79
CA GLU A 254 28.35 -1.63 -22.99
C GLU A 254 28.59 -2.44 -21.69
N GLU A 255 28.65 -1.74 -20.56
CA GLU A 255 28.89 -2.35 -19.25
C GLU A 255 28.31 -1.50 -18.10
N LEU A 256 28.08 -2.14 -16.96
CA LEU A 256 27.81 -1.52 -15.69
C LEU A 256 28.94 -1.89 -14.72
N SER A 257 29.57 -0.89 -14.10
CA SER A 257 30.67 -1.07 -13.17
C SER A 257 30.31 -0.60 -11.76
N ALA A 258 31.18 -0.90 -10.81
CA ALA A 258 31.02 -0.51 -9.40
C ALA A 258 30.58 0.96 -9.28
N GLY A 259 29.60 1.22 -8.45
CA GLY A 259 28.98 2.52 -8.26
C GLY A 259 27.78 2.83 -9.15
N MET A 260 27.52 2.09 -10.22
CA MET A 260 26.43 2.36 -11.13
C MET A 260 25.11 1.72 -10.70
N VAL A 261 24.01 2.39 -11.04
CA VAL A 261 22.65 1.86 -11.01
C VAL A 261 22.19 1.59 -12.43
N GLY A 262 21.60 0.42 -12.66
CA GLY A 262 21.14 0.03 -13.98
C GLY A 262 20.30 -1.24 -13.98
N TYR A 263 20.10 -1.81 -15.16
CA TYR A 263 19.35 -3.05 -15.33
C TYR A 263 20.17 -4.13 -16.04
N ILE A 264 19.81 -5.38 -15.76
CA ILE A 264 20.35 -6.58 -16.39
C ILE A 264 19.19 -7.40 -16.95
N THR A 265 19.32 -7.86 -18.19
CA THR A 265 18.45 -8.90 -18.78
C THR A 265 19.26 -10.15 -19.03
N ALA A 266 18.77 -11.32 -18.60
CA ALA A 266 19.49 -12.56 -18.71
C ALA A 266 18.57 -13.75 -19.10
N SER A 267 17.52 -13.49 -19.88
CA SER A 267 16.53 -14.49 -20.32
C SER A 267 15.90 -15.31 -19.18
N ILE A 268 15.88 -14.79 -17.97
CA ILE A 268 15.26 -15.41 -16.81
C ILE A 268 13.76 -15.53 -17.08
N LYS A 269 13.25 -16.75 -17.12
CA LYS A 269 11.83 -17.00 -17.45
C LYS A 269 10.94 -17.04 -16.22
N ASN A 270 11.52 -17.36 -15.07
CA ASN A 270 10.80 -17.49 -13.83
C ASN A 270 11.28 -16.42 -12.83
N VAL A 271 10.38 -15.52 -12.48
CA VAL A 271 10.69 -14.43 -11.53
C VAL A 271 11.13 -14.94 -10.16
N LYS A 272 10.70 -16.12 -9.76
CA LYS A 272 11.16 -16.75 -8.50
C LYS A 272 12.66 -17.01 -8.47
N GLU A 273 13.33 -16.97 -9.62
CA GLU A 273 14.79 -17.14 -9.74
C GLU A 273 15.58 -15.85 -9.50
N ALA A 274 14.95 -14.66 -9.72
CA ALA A 274 15.55 -13.35 -9.49
C ALA A 274 14.79 -12.62 -8.38
N ARG A 275 15.09 -12.93 -7.13
CA ARG A 275 14.41 -12.33 -5.99
C ARG A 275 14.99 -10.94 -5.69
N VAL A 276 14.11 -10.01 -5.39
CA VAL A 276 14.51 -8.70 -4.86
C VAL A 276 15.23 -8.89 -3.52
N GLY A 277 16.37 -8.21 -3.36
CA GLY A 277 17.28 -8.40 -2.22
C GLY A 277 18.35 -9.48 -2.41
N ASP A 278 18.32 -10.22 -3.53
CA ASP A 278 19.37 -11.16 -3.86
C ASP A 278 20.62 -10.45 -4.39
N THR A 279 21.74 -11.13 -4.33
CA THR A 279 23.02 -10.68 -4.89
C THR A 279 23.32 -11.39 -6.19
N VAL A 280 23.58 -10.61 -7.23
CA VAL A 280 24.10 -11.13 -8.51
C VAL A 280 25.61 -11.13 -8.47
N THR A 281 26.23 -12.26 -8.81
CA THR A 281 27.69 -12.41 -8.90
C THR A 281 28.10 -13.03 -10.24
N ASP A 282 29.39 -12.93 -10.60
CA ASP A 282 29.94 -13.64 -11.76
C ASP A 282 30.10 -15.14 -11.43
N ALA A 283 29.45 -16.01 -12.21
CA ALA A 283 29.50 -17.46 -12.00
C ALA A 283 30.91 -18.06 -12.16
N ASN A 284 31.80 -17.40 -12.90
CA ASN A 284 33.19 -17.84 -13.09
C ASN A 284 34.12 -17.32 -11.97
N ARG A 285 33.76 -16.19 -11.34
CA ARG A 285 34.52 -15.55 -10.26
C ARG A 285 33.55 -15.04 -9.19
N PRO A 286 32.88 -15.95 -8.45
CA PRO A 286 31.86 -15.55 -7.50
C PRO A 286 32.45 -14.77 -6.32
N CYS A 287 31.68 -13.83 -5.78
CA CYS A 287 32.02 -13.16 -4.54
C CYS A 287 31.85 -14.12 -3.34
N GLU A 288 32.60 -13.86 -2.27
CA GLU A 288 32.61 -14.73 -1.09
C GLU A 288 31.31 -14.65 -0.28
N LYS A 289 30.71 -13.48 -0.17
CA LYS A 289 29.53 -13.23 0.66
C LYS A 289 28.45 -12.46 -0.13
N PRO A 290 27.17 -12.81 0.07
CA PRO A 290 26.09 -11.98 -0.47
C PRO A 290 26.06 -10.63 0.24
N LEU A 291 25.51 -9.64 -0.44
CA LEU A 291 25.13 -8.37 0.17
C LEU A 291 24.00 -8.60 1.17
N PRO A 292 23.84 -7.74 2.20
CA PRO A 292 22.68 -7.78 3.06
C PRO A 292 21.41 -7.70 2.22
N GLY A 293 20.55 -8.71 2.32
CA GLY A 293 19.26 -8.74 1.63
C GLY A 293 18.19 -8.01 2.44
N TYR A 294 16.99 -7.91 1.86
CA TYR A 294 15.84 -7.31 2.53
C TYR A 294 15.15 -8.30 3.46
N LYS A 295 14.58 -7.79 4.55
CA LYS A 295 13.69 -8.59 5.41
C LYS A 295 12.45 -8.97 4.60
N LYS A 296 12.01 -10.22 4.71
CA LYS A 296 10.76 -10.65 4.10
C LYS A 296 9.62 -9.91 4.79
N VAL A 297 8.81 -9.21 4.00
CA VAL A 297 7.61 -8.56 4.52
C VAL A 297 6.45 -9.53 4.50
N ASN A 298 5.74 -9.64 5.59
CA ASN A 298 4.52 -10.42 5.69
C ASN A 298 3.32 -9.49 5.46
N PRO A 299 2.32 -9.94 4.70
CA PRO A 299 1.07 -9.21 4.59
C PRO A 299 0.43 -8.98 5.96
N MET A 300 -0.20 -7.83 6.12
CA MET A 300 -0.90 -7.46 7.35
C MET A 300 -2.42 -7.53 7.19
N VAL A 301 -2.90 -7.33 5.96
CA VAL A 301 -4.32 -7.30 5.62
C VAL A 301 -4.63 -8.39 4.61
N TYR A 302 -5.71 -9.13 4.84
CA TYR A 302 -6.13 -10.22 3.98
C TYR A 302 -7.57 -10.02 3.53
N CYS A 303 -7.87 -10.27 2.25
CA CYS A 303 -9.24 -10.38 1.76
C CYS A 303 -9.39 -11.48 0.72
N GLY A 304 -10.59 -11.99 0.56
CA GLY A 304 -10.93 -12.87 -0.56
C GLY A 304 -11.24 -12.05 -1.80
N MET A 305 -10.68 -12.42 -2.94
CA MET A 305 -10.99 -11.85 -4.25
C MET A 305 -11.62 -12.88 -5.14
N TYR A 306 -12.81 -12.60 -5.64
CA TYR A 306 -13.61 -13.51 -6.45
C TYR A 306 -14.02 -12.84 -7.75
N PRO A 307 -13.95 -13.52 -8.90
CA PRO A 307 -14.49 -12.97 -10.13
C PRO A 307 -16.02 -12.94 -10.04
N ALA A 308 -16.65 -11.85 -10.46
CA ALA A 308 -18.11 -11.74 -10.50
C ALA A 308 -18.74 -12.81 -11.42
N ASP A 309 -18.03 -13.19 -12.49
CA ASP A 309 -18.33 -14.35 -13.34
C ASP A 309 -17.35 -15.49 -13.01
N GLY A 310 -17.86 -16.56 -12.42
CA GLY A 310 -17.03 -17.73 -12.04
C GLY A 310 -16.26 -18.37 -13.20
N ALA A 311 -16.68 -18.17 -14.45
CA ALA A 311 -15.95 -18.62 -15.63
C ALA A 311 -14.59 -17.92 -15.79
N LYS A 312 -14.42 -16.72 -15.22
CA LYS A 312 -13.18 -15.94 -15.25
C LYS A 312 -12.18 -16.28 -14.12
N TYR A 313 -12.40 -17.34 -13.34
CA TYR A 313 -11.44 -17.77 -12.31
C TYR A 313 -10.02 -18.03 -12.86
N PRO A 314 -9.84 -18.70 -14.02
CA PRO A 314 -8.49 -18.84 -14.60
C PRO A 314 -7.85 -17.50 -14.97
N ASP A 315 -8.64 -16.56 -15.49
CA ASP A 315 -8.17 -15.23 -15.88
C ASP A 315 -7.69 -14.44 -14.64
N LEU A 316 -8.44 -14.54 -13.52
CA LEU A 316 -8.03 -13.92 -12.24
C LEU A 316 -6.72 -14.52 -11.72
N ARG A 317 -6.55 -15.85 -11.79
CA ARG A 317 -5.29 -16.49 -11.41
C ARG A 317 -4.13 -15.96 -12.22
N ASP A 318 -4.27 -15.95 -13.56
CA ASP A 318 -3.21 -15.53 -14.46
C ASP A 318 -2.87 -14.03 -14.27
N ALA A 319 -3.88 -13.19 -13.94
CA ALA A 319 -3.67 -11.79 -13.62
C ALA A 319 -2.94 -11.60 -12.29
N LEU A 320 -3.32 -12.32 -11.24
CA LEU A 320 -2.63 -12.29 -9.94
C LEU A 320 -1.19 -12.78 -10.05
N GLU A 321 -0.93 -13.86 -10.80
CA GLU A 321 0.43 -14.34 -11.08
C GLU A 321 1.27 -13.25 -11.76
N LYS A 322 0.72 -12.56 -12.78
CA LYS A 322 1.42 -11.46 -13.47
C LYS A 322 1.66 -10.26 -12.56
N LEU A 323 0.69 -9.88 -11.73
CA LEU A 323 0.89 -8.81 -10.76
C LEU A 323 1.97 -9.15 -9.74
N GLN A 324 1.98 -10.38 -9.22
CA GLN A 324 2.99 -10.84 -8.26
C GLN A 324 4.42 -10.79 -8.84
N LEU A 325 4.58 -10.90 -10.17
CA LEU A 325 5.87 -10.74 -10.83
C LEU A 325 6.46 -9.32 -10.67
N ASN A 326 5.58 -8.32 -10.61
CA ASN A 326 5.95 -6.91 -10.48
C ASN A 326 5.77 -6.38 -9.05
N ASP A 327 5.14 -7.15 -8.18
CA ASP A 327 4.89 -6.82 -6.78
C ASP A 327 5.15 -8.03 -5.89
N ALA A 328 6.38 -8.11 -5.37
CA ALA A 328 6.81 -9.23 -4.54
C ALA A 328 6.13 -9.30 -3.16
N SER A 329 5.41 -8.25 -2.75
CA SER A 329 4.65 -8.19 -1.49
C SER A 329 3.28 -8.86 -1.60
N LEU A 330 2.71 -8.95 -2.82
CA LEU A 330 1.44 -9.61 -3.06
C LEU A 330 1.55 -11.12 -2.84
N GLN A 331 0.76 -11.64 -1.93
CA GLN A 331 0.63 -13.08 -1.67
C GLN A 331 -0.81 -13.50 -1.96
N PHE A 332 -0.99 -14.68 -2.55
CA PHE A 332 -2.32 -15.20 -2.78
C PHE A 332 -2.32 -16.74 -2.77
N GLU A 333 -3.43 -17.29 -2.34
CA GLU A 333 -3.70 -18.73 -2.31
C GLU A 333 -5.14 -19.02 -2.75
N PRO A 334 -5.41 -20.17 -3.37
CA PRO A 334 -6.78 -20.54 -3.77
C PRO A 334 -7.71 -20.60 -2.56
N GLU A 335 -8.90 -20.03 -2.71
CA GLU A 335 -9.96 -20.05 -1.71
C GLU A 335 -11.30 -20.39 -2.36
N THR A 336 -12.22 -20.96 -1.58
CA THR A 336 -13.56 -21.26 -2.02
C THR A 336 -14.56 -20.70 -1.02
N SER A 337 -15.53 -19.93 -1.51
CA SER A 337 -16.67 -19.44 -0.75
C SER A 337 -17.96 -20.15 -1.20
N ILE A 338 -18.83 -20.48 -0.27
CA ILE A 338 -20.14 -21.08 -0.59
C ILE A 338 -20.99 -20.07 -1.36
N ALA A 339 -20.89 -18.78 -1.01
CA ALA A 339 -21.66 -17.72 -1.62
C ALA A 339 -21.09 -17.24 -2.97
N LEU A 340 -19.75 -17.18 -3.11
CA LEU A 340 -19.06 -16.53 -4.23
C LEU A 340 -18.35 -17.52 -5.17
N GLY A 341 -18.24 -18.80 -4.80
CA GLY A 341 -17.56 -19.82 -5.60
C GLY A 341 -16.05 -19.80 -5.43
N PHE A 342 -15.31 -20.05 -6.53
CA PHE A 342 -13.85 -20.12 -6.52
C PHE A 342 -13.23 -18.73 -6.63
N GLY A 343 -12.22 -18.45 -5.81
CA GLY A 343 -11.47 -17.21 -5.76
C GLY A 343 -10.09 -17.40 -5.15
N PHE A 344 -9.53 -16.31 -4.65
CA PHE A 344 -8.22 -16.31 -4.00
C PHE A 344 -8.26 -15.52 -2.70
N ARG A 345 -7.63 -16.04 -1.67
CA ARG A 345 -7.28 -15.31 -0.47
C ARG A 345 -6.00 -14.54 -0.75
N CYS A 346 -6.07 -13.21 -0.76
CA CYS A 346 -4.96 -12.34 -1.08
C CYS A 346 -4.50 -11.60 0.18
N GLY A 347 -3.18 -11.48 0.34
CA GLY A 347 -2.53 -10.74 1.42
C GLY A 347 -1.86 -9.48 0.90
N PHE A 348 -2.04 -8.37 1.62
CA PHE A 348 -1.61 -7.02 1.27
C PHE A 348 -0.87 -6.35 2.42
N LEU A 349 -0.04 -5.35 2.12
CA LEU A 349 0.69 -4.57 3.11
C LEU A 349 -0.24 -3.65 3.91
N GLY A 350 -1.28 -3.13 3.29
CA GLY A 350 -2.29 -2.26 3.89
C GLY A 350 -3.50 -2.10 2.97
N LEU A 351 -4.42 -1.19 3.33
CA LEU A 351 -5.62 -0.96 2.53
C LEU A 351 -5.33 -0.29 1.19
N LEU A 352 -4.45 0.70 1.17
CA LEU A 352 -4.09 1.37 -0.08
C LEU A 352 -3.49 0.40 -1.08
N HIS A 353 -2.64 -0.53 -0.60
CA HIS A 353 -2.10 -1.60 -1.43
C HIS A 353 -3.21 -2.50 -1.98
N LEU A 354 -4.20 -2.89 -1.15
CA LEU A 354 -5.36 -3.68 -1.58
C LEU A 354 -6.16 -2.96 -2.68
N GLU A 355 -6.49 -1.68 -2.47
CA GLU A 355 -7.25 -0.88 -3.44
C GLU A 355 -6.52 -0.77 -4.78
N ILE A 356 -5.22 -0.54 -4.75
CA ILE A 356 -4.39 -0.44 -5.96
C ILE A 356 -4.37 -1.76 -6.72
N ILE A 357 -4.17 -2.89 -6.04
CA ILE A 357 -4.19 -4.21 -6.69
C ILE A 357 -5.58 -4.51 -7.27
N GLN A 358 -6.66 -4.19 -6.55
CA GLN A 358 -8.01 -4.34 -7.05
C GLN A 358 -8.25 -3.51 -8.31
N GLU A 359 -7.94 -2.21 -8.29
CA GLU A 359 -8.12 -1.34 -9.45
C GLU A 359 -7.25 -1.77 -10.63
N ARG A 360 -6.04 -2.27 -10.41
CA ARG A 360 -5.20 -2.82 -11.46
C ARG A 360 -5.81 -4.07 -12.10
N LEU A 361 -6.36 -4.99 -11.29
CA LEU A 361 -7.06 -6.17 -11.80
C LEU A 361 -8.28 -5.78 -12.63
N GLU A 362 -9.03 -4.76 -12.20
CA GLU A 362 -10.20 -4.26 -12.93
C GLU A 362 -9.82 -3.54 -14.23
N ARG A 363 -8.83 -2.65 -14.20
CA ARG A 363 -8.47 -1.79 -15.35
C ARG A 363 -7.52 -2.47 -16.35
N GLU A 364 -6.44 -3.11 -15.86
CA GLU A 364 -5.41 -3.69 -16.73
C GLU A 364 -5.84 -5.05 -17.29
N TYR A 365 -6.63 -5.82 -16.51
CA TYR A 365 -7.04 -7.19 -16.88
C TYR A 365 -8.54 -7.32 -17.19
N ASN A 366 -9.31 -6.24 -17.10
CA ASN A 366 -10.76 -6.18 -17.36
C ASN A 366 -11.57 -7.25 -16.60
N LEU A 367 -11.27 -7.37 -15.30
CA LEU A 367 -11.90 -8.30 -14.38
C LEU A 367 -12.91 -7.56 -13.50
N ASP A 368 -14.17 -8.01 -13.48
CA ASP A 368 -15.12 -7.58 -12.48
C ASP A 368 -14.94 -8.44 -11.23
N LEU A 369 -14.63 -7.81 -10.09
CA LEU A 369 -14.27 -8.50 -8.85
C LEU A 369 -15.26 -8.26 -7.74
N VAL A 370 -15.49 -9.29 -6.93
CA VAL A 370 -16.14 -9.20 -5.62
C VAL A 370 -15.06 -9.43 -4.56
N THR A 371 -14.84 -8.43 -3.72
CA THR A 371 -13.90 -8.51 -2.61
C THR A 371 -14.64 -8.72 -1.29
N THR A 372 -14.15 -9.62 -0.45
CA THR A 372 -14.66 -9.76 0.92
C THR A 372 -14.10 -8.65 1.79
N ALA A 373 -14.64 -8.50 3.00
CA ALA A 373 -14.08 -7.54 3.95
C ALA A 373 -12.61 -7.86 4.25
N PRO A 374 -11.72 -6.85 4.28
CA PRO A 374 -10.37 -7.01 4.76
C PRO A 374 -10.36 -7.52 6.22
N SER A 375 -9.45 -8.40 6.54
CA SER A 375 -9.23 -8.90 7.89
C SER A 375 -7.74 -8.99 8.19
N VAL A 376 -7.40 -8.99 9.49
CA VAL A 376 -6.04 -9.21 9.97
C VAL A 376 -5.81 -10.70 10.24
N ILE A 377 -4.57 -11.09 10.50
CA ILE A 377 -4.26 -12.43 11.01
C ILE A 377 -4.55 -12.44 12.51
N TYR A 378 -5.41 -13.34 12.95
CA TYR A 378 -5.61 -13.64 14.36
C TYR A 378 -4.86 -14.90 14.75
N LYS A 379 -4.36 -14.98 15.98
CA LYS A 379 -3.85 -16.22 16.55
C LYS A 379 -4.92 -16.85 17.43
N VAL A 380 -5.27 -18.08 17.11
CA VAL A 380 -6.27 -18.85 17.86
C VAL A 380 -5.52 -19.95 18.63
N HIS A 381 -5.55 -19.86 19.94
CA HIS A 381 -5.00 -20.85 20.85
C HIS A 381 -6.07 -21.88 21.17
N LYS A 382 -5.83 -23.12 20.78
CA LYS A 382 -6.76 -24.22 21.01
C LYS A 382 -6.51 -24.88 22.36
N THR A 383 -7.55 -25.48 22.93
CA THR A 383 -7.52 -26.22 24.18
C THR A 383 -6.57 -27.43 24.19
N ASN A 384 -6.16 -27.90 22.99
CA ASN A 384 -5.16 -28.94 22.82
C ASN A 384 -3.70 -28.42 22.80
N GLY A 385 -3.48 -27.11 22.95
CA GLY A 385 -2.19 -26.44 22.91
C GLY A 385 -1.69 -26.07 21.51
N GLU A 386 -2.47 -26.34 20.46
CA GLU A 386 -2.16 -25.93 19.09
C GLU A 386 -2.46 -24.43 18.91
N VAL A 387 -1.59 -23.69 18.21
CA VAL A 387 -1.81 -22.30 17.82
C VAL A 387 -1.97 -22.25 16.32
N ILE A 388 -3.09 -21.73 15.86
CA ILE A 388 -3.37 -21.55 14.43
C ILE A 388 -3.44 -20.07 14.07
N GLU A 389 -2.94 -19.72 12.89
CA GLU A 389 -3.09 -18.39 12.30
C GLU A 389 -4.36 -18.36 11.45
N LEU A 390 -5.30 -17.51 11.85
CA LEU A 390 -6.61 -17.37 11.21
C LEU A 390 -6.61 -16.13 10.32
N THR A 391 -6.64 -16.34 9.01
CA THR A 391 -6.75 -15.28 7.99
C THR A 391 -8.18 -15.13 7.48
N ASN A 392 -8.96 -16.21 7.49
CA ASN A 392 -10.36 -16.23 7.04
C ASN A 392 -11.30 -16.52 8.23
N PRO A 393 -12.23 -15.60 8.56
CA PRO A 393 -13.19 -15.81 9.66
C PRO A 393 -14.01 -17.11 9.56
N SER A 394 -14.28 -17.58 8.32
CA SER A 394 -15.06 -18.82 8.10
C SER A 394 -14.34 -20.09 8.57
N ASN A 395 -13.01 -20.02 8.76
CA ASN A 395 -12.20 -21.13 9.23
C ASN A 395 -12.01 -21.14 10.76
N LEU A 396 -12.73 -20.30 11.50
CA LEU A 396 -12.65 -20.28 12.97
C LEU A 396 -13.10 -21.64 13.52
N PRO A 397 -12.29 -22.29 14.40
CA PRO A 397 -12.69 -23.52 15.07
C PRO A 397 -13.96 -23.35 15.91
N GLU A 398 -14.56 -24.47 16.28
CA GLU A 398 -15.72 -24.46 17.19
C GLU A 398 -15.35 -23.79 18.53
N PRO A 399 -16.24 -23.01 19.13
CA PRO A 399 -15.96 -22.28 20.37
C PRO A 399 -15.44 -23.16 21.53
N SER A 400 -15.82 -24.45 21.55
CA SER A 400 -15.36 -25.43 22.55
C SER A 400 -13.89 -25.85 22.37
N GLU A 401 -13.31 -25.63 21.20
CA GLU A 401 -11.92 -25.93 20.90
C GLU A 401 -10.99 -24.73 21.16
N ILE A 402 -11.54 -23.53 21.36
CA ILE A 402 -10.78 -22.29 21.54
C ILE A 402 -10.56 -22.04 23.02
N GLU A 403 -9.31 -21.87 23.43
CA GLU A 403 -8.93 -21.44 24.77
C GLU A 403 -8.98 -19.90 24.86
N TYR A 404 -8.29 -19.22 23.96
CA TYR A 404 -8.33 -17.76 23.78
C TYR A 404 -7.86 -17.36 22.37
N MET A 405 -8.06 -16.08 22.03
CA MET A 405 -7.62 -15.51 20.76
C MET A 405 -6.75 -14.27 21.00
N GLU A 406 -5.81 -14.07 20.10
CA GLU A 406 -4.96 -12.88 20.08
C GLU A 406 -5.18 -12.11 18.78
N GLU A 407 -5.17 -10.77 18.90
CA GLU A 407 -5.20 -9.86 17.76
C GLU A 407 -3.88 -9.11 17.61
N PRO A 408 -3.49 -8.72 16.37
CA PRO A 408 -2.29 -7.94 16.14
C PRO A 408 -2.49 -6.51 16.62
N MET A 409 -1.48 -6.01 17.35
CA MET A 409 -1.43 -4.65 17.88
C MET A 409 -0.36 -3.84 17.15
N VAL A 410 -0.58 -2.56 17.04
CA VAL A 410 0.38 -1.60 16.50
C VAL A 410 0.71 -0.52 17.54
N LYS A 411 1.95 -0.06 17.50
CA LYS A 411 2.38 1.18 18.11
C LYS A 411 2.12 2.29 17.11
N ALA A 412 1.24 3.20 17.47
CA ALA A 412 0.80 4.31 16.64
C ALA A 412 1.37 5.63 17.15
N GLU A 413 1.88 6.44 16.22
CA GLU A 413 2.37 7.79 16.46
C GLU A 413 1.52 8.77 15.64
N ILE A 414 0.81 9.65 16.34
CA ILE A 414 -0.12 10.60 15.71
C ILE A 414 0.36 12.01 16.02
N MET A 415 0.87 12.67 15.01
CA MET A 415 1.25 14.06 15.10
C MET A 415 0.03 14.95 14.82
N VAL A 416 -0.25 15.89 15.71
CA VAL A 416 -1.46 16.71 15.64
C VAL A 416 -1.23 18.09 16.25
N THR A 417 -1.93 19.10 15.75
CA THR A 417 -1.94 20.44 16.37
C THR A 417 -2.74 20.44 17.67
N SER A 418 -2.34 21.31 18.62
CA SER A 418 -2.92 21.37 19.98
C SER A 418 -4.45 21.54 19.99
N GLU A 419 -5.01 22.19 18.98
CA GLU A 419 -6.46 22.42 18.82
C GLU A 419 -7.25 21.10 18.69
N PHE A 420 -6.67 20.07 18.05
CA PHE A 420 -7.36 18.83 17.72
C PHE A 420 -6.99 17.65 18.62
N ILE A 421 -6.09 17.82 19.62
CA ILE A 421 -5.65 16.75 20.51
C ILE A 421 -6.85 16.00 21.10
N GLY A 422 -7.83 16.72 21.67
CA GLY A 422 -9.00 16.09 22.27
C GLY A 422 -9.82 15.25 21.30
N ALA A 423 -10.06 15.77 20.08
CA ALA A 423 -10.82 15.06 19.06
C ALA A 423 -10.12 13.79 18.58
N ILE A 424 -8.78 13.79 18.52
CA ILE A 424 -7.99 12.62 18.14
C ILE A 424 -7.90 11.61 19.27
N MET A 425 -7.78 12.06 20.54
CA MET A 425 -7.83 11.17 21.69
C MET A 425 -9.18 10.45 21.78
N ASP A 426 -10.29 11.15 21.52
CA ASP A 426 -11.63 10.54 21.47
C ASP A 426 -11.69 9.48 20.36
N LEU A 427 -11.16 9.78 19.15
CA LEU A 427 -11.09 8.82 18.05
C LEU A 427 -10.32 7.56 18.45
N CYS A 428 -9.13 7.70 19.05
CA CYS A 428 -8.33 6.57 19.49
C CYS A 428 -9.05 5.74 20.56
N GLN A 429 -9.76 6.38 21.48
CA GLN A 429 -10.55 5.69 22.50
C GLN A 429 -11.73 4.92 21.87
N GLU A 430 -12.44 5.50 20.89
CA GLU A 430 -13.49 4.81 20.14
C GLU A 430 -12.95 3.56 19.42
N ARG A 431 -11.67 3.57 19.02
CA ARG A 431 -10.96 2.46 18.36
C ARG A 431 -10.18 1.56 19.33
N ARG A 432 -10.53 1.54 20.60
CA ARG A 432 -9.90 0.71 21.66
C ARG A 432 -8.42 1.01 21.86
N GLY A 433 -7.98 2.23 21.55
CA GLY A 433 -6.60 2.64 21.70
C GLY A 433 -6.20 2.78 23.19
N GLU A 434 -5.03 2.21 23.51
CA GLU A 434 -4.40 2.34 24.82
C GLU A 434 -3.41 3.51 24.78
N TYR A 435 -3.72 4.59 25.49
CA TYR A 435 -2.86 5.76 25.57
C TYR A 435 -1.54 5.44 26.25
N GLN A 436 -0.42 5.72 25.57
CA GLN A 436 0.94 5.48 26.08
C GLN A 436 1.65 6.76 26.51
N GLY A 437 1.32 7.89 25.91
CA GLY A 437 1.95 9.17 26.23
C GLY A 437 1.66 10.23 25.21
N MET A 438 2.11 11.45 25.52
CA MET A 438 2.05 12.60 24.62
C MET A 438 3.30 13.45 24.82
N GLU A 439 3.89 13.87 23.74
CA GLU A 439 5.05 14.75 23.72
C GLU A 439 4.73 16.00 22.89
N TYR A 440 5.10 17.17 23.40
CA TYR A 440 4.99 18.40 22.63
C TYR A 440 6.30 18.62 21.87
N ILE A 441 6.22 18.67 20.56
CA ILE A 441 7.34 19.05 19.69
C ILE A 441 7.51 20.56 19.73
N GLU A 442 6.36 21.28 19.68
CA GLU A 442 6.26 22.74 19.78
C GLU A 442 5.06 23.12 20.65
N ALA A 443 4.94 24.41 20.96
CA ALA A 443 3.79 24.92 21.71
C ALA A 443 2.42 24.62 21.05
N THR A 444 2.42 24.44 19.71
CA THR A 444 1.22 24.24 18.89
C THR A 444 1.05 22.83 18.35
N ARG A 445 2.05 21.94 18.51
CA ARG A 445 2.04 20.58 17.92
C ARG A 445 2.48 19.54 18.96
N ALA A 446 1.78 18.40 18.96
CA ALA A 446 2.07 17.27 19.83
C ALA A 446 2.08 15.95 19.07
N VAL A 447 2.84 15.00 19.57
CA VAL A 447 2.79 13.58 19.16
C VAL A 447 2.06 12.79 20.22
N LEU A 448 1.02 12.09 19.82
CA LEU A 448 0.27 11.17 20.66
C LEU A 448 0.77 9.74 20.39
N HIS A 449 1.10 9.01 21.44
CA HIS A 449 1.51 7.62 21.36
C HIS A 449 0.38 6.71 21.84
N TYR A 450 -0.01 5.76 21.00
CA TYR A 450 -1.07 4.80 21.29
C TYR A 450 -0.67 3.38 20.91
N HIS A 451 -1.17 2.40 21.65
CA HIS A 451 -1.27 1.04 21.16
C HIS A 451 -2.69 0.83 20.64
N LEU A 452 -2.83 0.42 19.39
CA LEU A 452 -4.12 0.23 18.72
C LEU A 452 -4.21 -1.17 18.14
N PRO A 453 -5.39 -1.83 18.20
CA PRO A 453 -5.60 -3.05 17.44
C PRO A 453 -5.55 -2.75 15.93
N LEU A 454 -4.76 -3.52 15.18
CA LEU A 454 -4.60 -3.30 13.73
C LEU A 454 -5.96 -3.33 13.01
N ASN A 455 -6.87 -4.23 13.42
CA ASN A 455 -8.19 -4.35 12.81
C ASN A 455 -9.07 -3.09 12.97
N GLU A 456 -8.80 -2.23 13.94
CA GLU A 456 -9.57 -1.00 14.16
C GLU A 456 -9.04 0.19 13.34
N ILE A 457 -7.85 0.06 12.74
CA ILE A 457 -7.25 1.13 11.94
C ILE A 457 -7.30 0.86 10.43
N ILE A 458 -7.53 -0.39 10.00
CA ILE A 458 -7.49 -0.77 8.58
C ILE A 458 -8.70 -0.33 7.77
N TYR A 459 -9.79 0.16 8.37
CA TYR A 459 -10.99 0.55 7.62
C TYR A 459 -11.02 2.04 7.30
N ASP A 460 -11.45 2.84 8.23
CA ASP A 460 -11.78 4.26 8.04
C ASP A 460 -11.03 5.19 9.03
N PHE A 461 -10.08 4.63 9.79
CA PHE A 461 -9.37 5.38 10.82
C PHE A 461 -8.61 6.58 10.24
N PHE A 462 -7.93 6.40 9.10
CA PHE A 462 -7.17 7.47 8.46
C PHE A 462 -8.07 8.62 7.96
N ASP A 463 -9.21 8.26 7.37
CA ASP A 463 -10.19 9.25 6.91
C ASP A 463 -10.84 9.98 8.08
N ALA A 464 -11.17 9.26 9.16
CA ALA A 464 -11.68 9.84 10.40
C ALA A 464 -10.64 10.76 11.07
N LEU A 465 -9.37 10.36 11.07
CA LEU A 465 -8.26 11.17 11.58
C LEU A 465 -8.15 12.50 10.83
N LYS A 466 -8.09 12.45 9.50
CA LYS A 466 -8.03 13.64 8.65
C LYS A 466 -9.27 14.52 8.80
N SER A 467 -10.44 13.91 8.82
CA SER A 467 -11.70 14.67 8.98
C SER A 467 -11.77 15.39 10.33
N ARG A 468 -11.41 14.73 11.44
CA ARG A 468 -11.46 15.31 12.79
C ARG A 468 -10.37 16.34 13.05
N SER A 469 -9.27 16.29 12.29
CA SER A 469 -8.17 17.26 12.38
C SER A 469 -8.14 18.28 11.26
N ARG A 470 -9.16 18.34 10.39
CA ARG A 470 -9.18 19.19 9.19
C ARG A 470 -7.95 19.00 8.27
N GLY A 471 -7.39 17.78 8.26
CA GLY A 471 -6.21 17.44 7.48
C GLY A 471 -4.87 17.72 8.18
N TYR A 472 -4.86 18.25 9.40
CA TYR A 472 -3.63 18.61 10.12
C TYR A 472 -3.00 17.44 10.91
N ALA A 473 -3.67 16.31 11.06
CA ALA A 473 -3.08 15.16 11.73
C ALA A 473 -2.40 14.23 10.71
N SER A 474 -1.19 13.80 11.04
CA SER A 474 -0.49 12.73 10.36
C SER A 474 -0.38 11.51 11.27
N PHE A 475 -0.24 10.34 10.66
CA PHE A 475 -0.30 9.05 11.34
C PHE A 475 0.74 8.11 10.76
N ASP A 476 1.50 7.49 11.63
CA ASP A 476 2.40 6.38 11.32
C ASP A 476 2.24 5.28 12.35
N TYR A 477 2.57 4.03 11.99
CA TYR A 477 2.46 2.91 12.89
C TYR A 477 3.46 1.79 12.57
N GLU A 478 3.84 1.06 13.59
CA GLU A 478 4.66 -0.15 13.49
C GLU A 478 4.03 -1.32 14.24
N MET A 479 4.33 -2.54 13.81
CA MET A 479 3.81 -3.75 14.47
C MET A 479 4.40 -3.90 15.86
N LEU A 480 3.54 -3.95 16.89
CA LEU A 480 3.93 -4.18 18.27
C LEU A 480 3.99 -5.67 18.62
N GLY A 481 3.13 -6.48 17.98
CA GLY A 481 2.97 -7.91 18.27
C GLY A 481 1.52 -8.31 18.42
N TYR A 482 1.25 -9.35 19.20
CA TYR A 482 -0.09 -9.89 19.43
C TYR A 482 -0.50 -9.73 20.90
N GLN A 483 -1.78 -9.43 21.12
CA GLN A 483 -2.36 -9.29 22.45
C GLN A 483 -3.66 -10.09 22.53
N GLN A 484 -3.87 -10.77 23.67
CA GLN A 484 -5.11 -11.48 23.93
C GLN A 484 -6.29 -10.51 23.99
N SER A 485 -7.40 -10.89 23.33
CA SER A 485 -8.61 -10.07 23.27
C SER A 485 -9.88 -10.94 23.24
N SER A 486 -10.99 -10.39 23.74
CA SER A 486 -12.31 -11.03 23.68
C SER A 486 -12.89 -10.86 22.28
N LEU A 487 -12.59 -11.78 21.40
CA LEU A 487 -12.99 -11.76 19.99
C LEU A 487 -14.10 -12.78 19.75
N VAL A 488 -15.03 -12.41 18.87
CA VAL A 488 -16.15 -13.29 18.46
C VAL A 488 -16.32 -13.24 16.95
N LYS A 489 -16.80 -14.37 16.38
CA LYS A 489 -17.22 -14.42 14.98
C LYS A 489 -18.62 -13.82 14.87
N LEU A 490 -18.74 -12.80 14.03
CA LEU A 490 -20.00 -12.17 13.66
C LEU A 490 -20.40 -12.65 12.27
N ASP A 491 -21.49 -13.40 12.18
CA ASP A 491 -22.03 -13.94 10.94
C ASP A 491 -23.22 -13.11 10.46
N ILE A 492 -23.26 -12.86 9.15
CA ILE A 492 -24.39 -12.20 8.51
C ILE A 492 -25.23 -13.25 7.77
N LEU A 493 -26.51 -13.31 8.11
CA LEU A 493 -27.46 -14.17 7.45
C LEU A 493 -28.43 -13.34 6.58
N VAL A 494 -28.52 -13.70 5.30
CA VAL A 494 -29.47 -13.10 4.36
C VAL A 494 -30.50 -14.16 4.01
N ASN A 495 -31.77 -13.85 4.20
CA ASN A 495 -32.87 -14.80 4.05
C ASN A 495 -32.70 -16.07 4.91
N LYS A 496 -32.02 -15.98 6.06
CA LYS A 496 -31.69 -17.06 7.01
C LYS A 496 -30.53 -17.98 6.56
N GLU A 497 -29.91 -17.71 5.46
CA GLU A 497 -28.72 -18.42 5.00
C GLU A 497 -27.47 -17.58 5.36
N GLU A 498 -26.47 -18.23 5.92
CA GLU A 498 -25.19 -17.59 6.25
C GLU A 498 -24.45 -17.22 4.96
N VAL A 499 -23.93 -15.99 4.92
CA VAL A 499 -23.10 -15.50 3.83
C VAL A 499 -21.66 -15.45 4.34
N ASP A 500 -20.90 -16.49 4.08
CA ASP A 500 -19.53 -16.68 4.54
C ASP A 500 -18.58 -15.51 4.17
N ALA A 501 -18.81 -14.90 3.02
CA ALA A 501 -18.08 -13.72 2.57
C ALA A 501 -18.35 -12.45 3.41
N LEU A 502 -19.38 -12.46 4.26
CA LEU A 502 -19.76 -11.39 5.19
C LEU A 502 -19.57 -11.81 6.66
N SER A 503 -18.73 -12.77 6.94
CA SER A 503 -18.33 -13.15 8.29
C SER A 503 -17.11 -12.34 8.74
N PHE A 504 -17.10 -11.89 10.01
CA PHE A 504 -16.07 -11.03 10.58
C PHE A 504 -15.62 -11.55 11.94
N ILE A 505 -14.36 -11.34 12.28
CA ILE A 505 -13.90 -11.40 13.66
C ILE A 505 -13.96 -9.99 14.23
N VAL A 506 -14.69 -9.82 15.32
CA VAL A 506 -14.91 -8.52 15.94
C VAL A 506 -14.71 -8.61 17.46
N PHE A 507 -14.39 -7.48 18.09
CA PHE A 507 -14.37 -7.39 19.54
C PHE A 507 -15.79 -7.58 20.10
N GLU A 508 -15.93 -8.43 21.11
CA GLU A 508 -17.25 -8.81 21.67
C GLU A 508 -18.07 -7.59 22.13
N GLY A 509 -17.39 -6.61 22.75
CA GLY A 509 -18.04 -5.39 23.25
C GLY A 509 -18.65 -4.51 22.14
N SER A 510 -18.10 -4.54 20.92
CA SER A 510 -18.60 -3.77 19.78
C SER A 510 -19.48 -4.58 18.79
N ALA A 511 -19.60 -5.89 19.01
CA ALA A 511 -20.26 -6.80 18.08
C ALA A 511 -21.72 -6.43 17.78
N TYR A 512 -22.48 -5.99 18.79
CA TYR A 512 -23.86 -5.58 18.62
C TYR A 512 -24.02 -4.37 17.71
N ASP A 513 -23.27 -3.29 17.99
CA ASP A 513 -23.36 -2.05 17.25
C ASP A 513 -22.88 -2.24 15.80
N ARG A 514 -21.81 -3.00 15.63
CA ARG A 514 -21.28 -3.34 14.30
C ARG A 514 -22.26 -4.18 13.50
N GLY A 515 -22.80 -5.25 14.10
CA GLY A 515 -23.80 -6.11 13.47
C GLY A 515 -25.07 -5.36 13.08
N ARG A 516 -25.53 -4.43 13.90
CA ARG A 516 -26.69 -3.58 13.63
C ARG A 516 -26.43 -2.66 12.42
N ARG A 517 -25.33 -1.91 12.41
CA ARG A 517 -24.97 -1.02 11.29
C ARG A 517 -24.81 -1.80 9.99
N MET A 518 -24.19 -2.98 10.02
CA MET A 518 -24.08 -3.86 8.86
C MET A 518 -25.46 -4.25 8.31
N CYS A 519 -26.39 -4.68 9.17
CA CYS A 519 -27.74 -5.02 8.76
C CYS A 519 -28.48 -3.81 8.15
N GLU A 520 -28.30 -2.60 8.69
CA GLU A 520 -28.88 -1.37 8.18
C GLU A 520 -28.33 -1.03 6.78
N LYS A 521 -27.02 -1.07 6.58
CA LYS A 521 -26.37 -0.83 5.27
C LYS A 521 -26.78 -1.87 4.22
N LEU A 522 -26.74 -3.15 4.55
CA LEU A 522 -27.19 -4.21 3.64
C LEU A 522 -28.66 -4.08 3.24
N LYS A 523 -29.52 -3.59 4.13
CA LYS A 523 -30.92 -3.32 3.83
C LYS A 523 -31.08 -2.20 2.79
N GLU A 524 -30.21 -1.22 2.77
CA GLU A 524 -30.21 -0.13 1.79
C GLU A 524 -29.76 -0.62 0.41
N GLU A 525 -28.73 -1.48 0.37
CA GLU A 525 -28.09 -1.93 -0.87
C GLU A 525 -28.80 -3.15 -1.52
N ILE A 526 -29.41 -4.04 -0.72
CA ILE A 526 -30.09 -5.21 -1.28
C ILE A 526 -31.44 -4.79 -1.90
N PRO A 527 -31.65 -5.07 -3.20
CA PRO A 527 -32.84 -4.64 -3.89
C PRO A 527 -34.09 -5.37 -3.37
N ARG A 528 -35.22 -4.65 -3.32
CA ARG A 528 -36.49 -5.23 -2.93
C ARG A 528 -36.92 -6.32 -3.92
N GLN A 529 -37.31 -7.47 -3.39
CA GLN A 529 -37.86 -8.57 -4.17
C GLN A 529 -39.38 -8.75 -3.92
N LEU A 530 -39.98 -9.75 -4.52
CA LEU A 530 -41.41 -10.05 -4.35
C LEU A 530 -41.73 -10.64 -2.97
N PHE A 531 -40.74 -10.95 -2.16
CA PHE A 531 -40.83 -11.45 -0.80
C PHE A 531 -39.96 -10.63 0.17
N GLU A 532 -40.21 -10.79 1.46
CA GLU A 532 -39.42 -10.12 2.50
C GLU A 532 -38.09 -10.84 2.70
N ILE A 533 -37.00 -10.09 2.75
CA ILE A 533 -35.66 -10.61 2.97
C ILE A 533 -35.22 -10.17 4.37
N PRO A 534 -35.19 -11.07 5.36
CA PRO A 534 -34.60 -10.80 6.64
C PRO A 534 -33.07 -10.79 6.51
N ILE A 535 -32.44 -9.77 7.07
CA ILE A 535 -30.99 -9.65 7.23
C ILE A 535 -30.70 -9.71 8.72
N GLN A 536 -29.84 -10.61 9.15
CA GLN A 536 -29.58 -10.89 10.56
C GLN A 536 -28.09 -10.93 10.83
N ALA A 537 -27.68 -10.37 11.94
CA ALA A 537 -26.32 -10.55 12.46
C ALA A 537 -26.39 -11.51 13.65
N ALA A 538 -25.50 -12.48 13.69
CA ALA A 538 -25.48 -13.53 14.69
C ALA A 538 -24.08 -13.78 15.24
N ILE A 539 -24.00 -14.20 16.52
CA ILE A 539 -22.79 -14.75 17.14
C ILE A 539 -23.14 -16.20 17.49
N GLY A 540 -22.56 -17.14 16.76
CA GLY A 540 -22.96 -18.54 16.83
C GLY A 540 -24.45 -18.70 16.50
N SER A 541 -25.21 -19.31 17.40
CA SER A 541 -26.66 -19.50 17.24
C SER A 541 -27.50 -18.28 17.64
N LYS A 542 -26.91 -17.26 18.29
CA LYS A 542 -27.65 -16.13 18.85
C LYS A 542 -27.71 -14.97 17.85
N ILE A 543 -28.91 -14.64 17.40
CA ILE A 543 -29.18 -13.45 16.59
C ILE A 543 -29.09 -12.21 17.51
N ILE A 544 -28.20 -11.27 17.20
CA ILE A 544 -27.97 -10.04 17.96
C ILE A 544 -28.61 -8.81 17.31
N ALA A 545 -28.72 -8.77 15.97
CA ALA A 545 -29.38 -7.69 15.26
C ALA A 545 -30.19 -8.23 14.08
N ARG A 546 -31.23 -7.49 13.67
CA ARG A 546 -32.08 -7.87 12.55
C ARG A 546 -32.68 -6.67 11.86
N GLU A 547 -32.59 -6.67 10.53
CA GLU A 547 -33.27 -5.77 9.64
C GLU A 547 -34.07 -6.56 8.59
N THR A 548 -34.97 -5.89 7.86
CA THR A 548 -35.80 -6.56 6.85
C THR A 548 -35.99 -5.68 5.63
N VAL A 549 -35.58 -6.18 4.46
CA VAL A 549 -35.93 -5.57 3.17
C VAL A 549 -37.37 -5.90 2.85
N LYS A 550 -38.23 -4.89 2.80
CA LYS A 550 -39.68 -5.06 2.56
C LYS A 550 -39.94 -5.57 1.14
N ALA A 551 -40.88 -6.51 0.99
CA ALA A 551 -41.29 -7.00 -0.31
C ALA A 551 -41.86 -5.88 -1.19
N MET A 552 -41.63 -5.97 -2.51
CA MET A 552 -42.37 -5.16 -3.48
C MET A 552 -43.85 -5.48 -3.40
N ARG A 553 -44.68 -4.46 -3.26
CA ARG A 553 -46.13 -4.60 -3.30
C ARG A 553 -46.61 -4.42 -4.74
N LYS A 554 -47.12 -5.47 -5.34
CA LYS A 554 -47.96 -5.35 -6.53
C LYS A 554 -49.33 -4.92 -6.05
N ASP A 555 -49.85 -3.82 -6.53
CA ASP A 555 -51.23 -3.41 -6.22
C ASP A 555 -52.21 -4.34 -6.95
N VAL A 556 -52.53 -5.45 -6.28
CA VAL A 556 -53.48 -6.45 -6.81
C VAL A 556 -54.92 -5.97 -6.71
N LEU A 557 -55.18 -4.83 -6.03
CA LEU A 557 -56.48 -4.24 -5.82
C LEU A 557 -56.82 -3.15 -6.83
N ALA A 558 -55.83 -2.65 -7.59
CA ALA A 558 -56.02 -1.58 -8.59
C ALA A 558 -57.12 -1.90 -9.64
N LYS A 559 -57.36 -3.19 -9.92
CA LYS A 559 -58.40 -3.66 -10.87
C LYS A 559 -59.72 -4.04 -10.20
N CYS A 560 -59.86 -3.84 -8.87
CA CYS A 560 -61.10 -4.16 -8.16
C CYS A 560 -61.97 -2.91 -8.07
N TYR A 561 -62.83 -2.71 -9.07
CA TYR A 561 -63.91 -1.72 -9.03
C TYR A 561 -65.05 -2.23 -8.14
N GLY A 562 -65.45 -1.44 -7.12
CA GLY A 562 -66.57 -1.73 -6.26
C GLY A 562 -66.26 -2.37 -4.91
N GLY A 563 -67.18 -2.36 -3.98
CA GLY A 563 -67.04 -2.70 -2.56
C GLY A 563 -66.99 -4.21 -2.20
N ASP A 564 -66.58 -5.09 -3.10
CA ASP A 564 -66.48 -6.54 -2.80
C ASP A 564 -65.23 -6.82 -1.89
N ILE A 565 -65.51 -6.76 -0.60
CA ILE A 565 -64.53 -7.00 0.47
C ILE A 565 -64.02 -8.46 0.43
N SER A 566 -64.83 -9.40 0.07
CA SER A 566 -64.50 -10.84 0.03
C SER A 566 -63.47 -11.13 -1.07
N ARG A 567 -63.64 -10.53 -2.24
CA ARG A 567 -62.72 -10.64 -3.37
C ARG A 567 -61.36 -9.97 -3.09
N LYS A 568 -61.40 -8.79 -2.45
CA LYS A 568 -60.17 -8.09 -2.00
C LYS A 568 -59.38 -8.95 -1.00
N ARG A 569 -60.05 -9.55 -0.01
CA ARG A 569 -59.43 -10.42 0.99
C ARG A 569 -58.81 -11.66 0.36
N LYS A 570 -59.51 -12.34 -0.55
CA LYS A 570 -59.03 -13.51 -1.29
C LYS A 570 -57.80 -13.20 -2.16
N LEU A 571 -57.75 -12.03 -2.81
CA LEU A 571 -56.62 -11.61 -3.61
C LEU A 571 -55.40 -11.31 -2.75
N LEU A 572 -55.56 -10.68 -1.59
CA LEU A 572 -54.50 -10.42 -0.61
C LEU A 572 -53.96 -11.73 0.00
N GLU A 573 -54.86 -12.72 0.30
CA GLU A 573 -54.45 -14.03 0.79
C GLU A 573 -53.64 -14.81 -0.26
N LYS A 574 -54.09 -14.85 -1.53
CA LYS A 574 -53.32 -15.45 -2.64
C LYS A 574 -51.97 -14.77 -2.85
N GLN A 575 -51.88 -13.44 -2.71
CA GLN A 575 -50.62 -12.73 -2.78
C GLN A 575 -49.68 -13.11 -1.63
N LYS A 576 -50.21 -13.26 -0.42
CA LYS A 576 -49.46 -13.70 0.76
C LYS A 576 -48.95 -15.13 0.62
N GLU A 577 -49.76 -16.06 0.12
CA GLU A 577 -49.34 -17.44 -0.17
C GLU A 577 -48.28 -17.48 -1.29
N GLY A 578 -48.49 -16.74 -2.38
CA GLY A 578 -47.54 -16.64 -3.48
C GLY A 578 -46.15 -16.13 -3.01
N LYS A 579 -46.13 -15.10 -2.16
CA LYS A 579 -44.91 -14.59 -1.53
C LYS A 579 -44.25 -15.64 -0.63
N LYS A 580 -45.04 -16.42 0.13
CA LYS A 580 -44.48 -17.49 0.98
C LYS A 580 -43.84 -18.60 0.16
N ARG A 581 -44.42 -18.99 -0.99
CA ARG A 581 -43.83 -19.98 -1.91
C ARG A 581 -42.58 -19.45 -2.58
N MET A 582 -42.58 -18.20 -3.06
CA MET A 582 -41.39 -17.56 -3.67
C MET A 582 -40.21 -17.46 -2.69
N ARG A 583 -40.49 -17.21 -1.41
CA ARG A 583 -39.46 -17.19 -0.37
C ARG A 583 -38.80 -18.56 -0.15
N GLN A 584 -39.51 -19.66 -0.40
CA GLN A 584 -38.98 -21.03 -0.25
C GLN A 584 -38.08 -21.46 -1.42
N VAL A 585 -38.16 -20.78 -2.56
CA VAL A 585 -37.50 -21.18 -3.83
C VAL A 585 -36.53 -20.09 -4.33
N GLY A 586 -36.62 -18.87 -3.81
CA GLY A 586 -35.87 -17.74 -4.34
C GLY A 586 -34.50 -17.59 -3.67
N ASN A 587 -33.42 -17.73 -4.45
CA ASN A 587 -32.11 -17.25 -4.06
C ASN A 587 -32.10 -15.71 -4.05
N VAL A 588 -31.47 -15.13 -3.04
CA VAL A 588 -31.29 -13.68 -2.94
C VAL A 588 -29.96 -13.35 -3.57
N GLU A 589 -29.97 -12.65 -4.70
CA GLU A 589 -28.76 -12.04 -5.25
C GLU A 589 -28.34 -10.86 -4.38
N ILE A 590 -27.12 -10.92 -3.87
CA ILE A 590 -26.48 -9.84 -3.12
C ILE A 590 -25.62 -9.06 -4.13
N PRO A 591 -25.94 -7.79 -4.41
CA PRO A 591 -25.14 -7.02 -5.36
C PRO A 591 -23.72 -6.76 -4.81
N GLN A 592 -22.73 -6.68 -5.71
CA GLN A 592 -21.33 -6.40 -5.37
C GLN A 592 -21.20 -5.17 -4.45
N LYS A 593 -21.97 -4.12 -4.72
CA LYS A 593 -21.99 -2.91 -3.92
C LYS A 593 -22.34 -3.15 -2.44
N ALA A 594 -23.14 -4.18 -2.13
CA ALA A 594 -23.49 -4.53 -0.77
C ALA A 594 -22.30 -5.06 0.04
N PHE A 595 -21.37 -5.78 -0.59
CA PHE A 595 -20.14 -6.22 0.07
C PHE A 595 -19.22 -5.03 0.40
N MET A 596 -19.15 -4.05 -0.50
CA MET A 596 -18.34 -2.85 -0.30
C MET A 596 -18.93 -1.88 0.73
N SER A 597 -20.29 -1.78 0.78
CA SER A 597 -20.97 -0.86 1.71
C SER A 597 -20.78 -1.23 3.17
N VAL A 598 -20.55 -2.51 3.46
CA VAL A 598 -20.32 -3.00 4.84
C VAL A 598 -18.94 -2.62 5.37
N LEU A 599 -18.03 -2.20 4.48
CA LEU A 599 -16.68 -1.78 4.85
C LEU A 599 -16.64 -0.32 5.32
N LYS A 600 -17.55 0.52 4.82
CA LYS A 600 -17.66 1.96 5.14
C LYS A 600 -18.84 2.21 6.08
N LEU A 601 -18.71 1.74 7.32
CA LEU A 601 -19.82 1.82 8.30
C LEU A 601 -19.99 3.22 8.91
N ASP A 602 -18.97 4.07 8.87
CA ASP A 602 -18.97 5.36 9.53
C ASP A 602 -19.21 6.57 8.59
N ASP A 603 -19.45 6.34 7.29
CA ASP A 603 -19.90 7.37 6.36
C ASP A 603 -21.34 7.83 6.71
N LYS A 604 -21.45 8.89 7.51
CA LYS A 604 -22.65 9.73 7.67
C LYS A 604 -22.31 11.17 7.48
#